data_8d65a488eded4212f130b642f5d95195
#
_entry.id   8d65a488eded4212f130b642f5d95195
#
_cell.length_a   1.000
_cell.length_b   1.000
_cell.length_c   1.000
_cell.angle_alpha   90.00
_cell.angle_beta   90.00
_cell.angle_gamma   90.00
#
_symmetry.space_group_name_H-M   'P 1'
#
loop_
_entity.id
_entity.type
_entity.pdbx_description
1 polymer ?
#
loop_
_entity_poly.entity_id
_entity_poly.type
_entity_poly.pdbx_seq_one_letter_code
_entity_poly.pdbx_strand_id
1 'polypeptide(L)'
;MSEPKFVYVTYIATTPQKLWQALTEGAFTRQYWFGQTIESDWSLGSRVRVVFRSGSEVHDYGEVLECEPCRRLSYSWHVEFHEVFRREKPSRVTFELEPMGNEVKLMVTHDQFEPDSKVRDAVSNGWPLILASLKSLLETGRPSLLTSADKLCGARERAIALAENAA
;
A
#
# COMPACT_ATOMS: atom_id res chain seq x y z
N MET A 1 17.20 15.60 13.53
CA MET A 1 17.21 14.53 12.52
C MET A 1 15.77 14.24 12.06
N SER A 2 15.54 14.16 10.77
CA SER A 2 14.23 13.80 10.26
C SER A 2 13.96 12.32 10.53
N GLU A 3 12.71 11.99 10.90
CA GLU A 3 12.31 10.59 11.02
C GLU A 3 12.43 9.86 9.69
N PRO A 4 12.84 8.59 9.69
CA PRO A 4 12.94 7.81 8.46
C PRO A 4 11.56 7.65 7.82
N LYS A 5 11.47 7.92 6.53
CA LYS A 5 10.25 7.79 5.76
C LYS A 5 10.55 7.31 4.35
N PHE A 6 9.55 6.73 3.72
CA PHE A 6 9.56 6.39 2.30
C PHE A 6 8.63 7.36 1.56
N VAL A 7 9.08 7.93 0.45
CA VAL A 7 8.27 8.80 -0.40
C VAL A 7 8.40 8.34 -1.84
N TYR A 8 7.26 8.21 -2.51
CA TYR A 8 7.20 7.84 -3.92
C TYR A 8 6.24 8.78 -4.64
N VAL A 9 6.67 9.36 -5.74
CA VAL A 9 5.86 10.25 -6.57
C VAL A 9 5.74 9.66 -7.96
N THR A 10 4.52 9.60 -8.48
CA THR A 10 4.25 9.15 -9.85
C THR A 10 3.12 9.98 -10.46
N TYR A 11 3.09 10.04 -11.79
CA TYR A 11 2.06 10.73 -12.55
C TYR A 11 1.31 9.68 -13.36
N ILE A 12 -0.01 9.64 -13.21
CA ILE A 12 -0.87 8.61 -13.84
C ILE A 12 -1.88 9.30 -14.74
N ALA A 13 -1.97 8.86 -16.00
CA ALA A 13 -2.96 9.35 -16.96
C ALA A 13 -4.33 8.76 -16.61
N THR A 14 -5.02 9.42 -15.71
CA THR A 14 -6.30 9.02 -15.14
C THR A 14 -7.02 10.24 -14.54
N THR A 15 -8.17 10.01 -13.93
CA THR A 15 -8.89 11.04 -13.17
C THR A 15 -8.73 10.82 -11.67
N PRO A 16 -8.88 11.87 -10.83
CA PRO A 16 -8.86 11.68 -9.38
C PRO A 16 -9.89 10.66 -8.89
N GLN A 17 -11.07 10.61 -9.50
CA GLN A 17 -12.14 9.68 -9.15
C GLN A 17 -11.74 8.22 -9.40
N LYS A 18 -11.16 7.95 -10.57
CA LYS A 18 -10.71 6.57 -10.92
C LYS A 18 -9.54 6.13 -10.04
N LEU A 19 -8.60 7.03 -9.77
CA LEU A 19 -7.49 6.72 -8.87
C LEU A 19 -8.00 6.47 -7.46
N TRP A 20 -8.95 7.28 -6.97
CA TRP A 20 -9.57 7.08 -5.66
C TRP A 20 -10.25 5.72 -5.54
N GLN A 21 -11.03 5.33 -6.56
CA GLN A 21 -11.63 4.00 -6.63
C GLN A 21 -10.58 2.90 -6.56
N ALA A 22 -9.50 3.05 -7.32
CA ALA A 22 -8.42 2.06 -7.33
C ALA A 22 -7.72 1.91 -5.96
N LEU A 23 -7.69 2.98 -5.16
CA LEU A 23 -7.08 2.94 -3.82
C LEU A 23 -8.03 2.42 -2.74
N THR A 24 -9.34 2.57 -2.91
CA THR A 24 -10.35 2.32 -1.87
C THR A 24 -11.27 1.14 -2.11
N GLU A 25 -11.37 0.67 -3.34
CA GLU A 25 -12.24 -0.47 -3.67
C GLU A 25 -11.42 -1.76 -3.82
N GLY A 26 -11.78 -2.78 -3.04
CA GLY A 26 -11.09 -4.07 -3.04
C GLY A 26 -11.08 -4.77 -4.40
N ALA A 27 -12.10 -4.55 -5.23
CA ALA A 27 -12.15 -5.08 -6.59
C ALA A 27 -11.00 -4.56 -7.46
N PHE A 28 -10.50 -3.36 -7.18
CA PHE A 28 -9.33 -2.80 -7.85
C PHE A 28 -8.03 -3.24 -7.18
N THR A 29 -7.92 -3.15 -5.85
CA THR A 29 -6.67 -3.44 -5.15
C THR A 29 -6.18 -4.86 -5.42
N ARG A 30 -7.07 -5.85 -5.48
CA ARG A 30 -6.71 -7.24 -5.76
C ARG A 30 -6.08 -7.43 -7.15
N GLN A 31 -6.25 -6.50 -8.07
CA GLN A 31 -5.69 -6.59 -9.42
C GLN A 31 -4.22 -6.17 -9.48
N TYR A 32 -3.81 -5.20 -8.64
CA TYR A 32 -2.46 -4.65 -8.72
C TYR A 32 -1.63 -4.85 -7.44
N TRP A 33 -2.21 -5.38 -6.38
CA TRP A 33 -1.58 -5.46 -5.07
C TRP A 33 -1.44 -6.93 -4.59
N PHE A 34 -0.76 -7.75 -5.38
CA PHE A 34 -0.50 -9.16 -5.07
C PHE A 34 -1.77 -9.98 -4.77
N GLY A 35 -2.88 -9.66 -5.42
CA GLY A 35 -4.15 -10.34 -5.17
C GLY A 35 -4.82 -9.98 -3.84
N GLN A 36 -4.31 -8.99 -3.13
CA GLN A 36 -4.85 -8.57 -1.84
C GLN A 36 -5.98 -7.56 -1.99
N THR A 37 -7.02 -7.74 -1.20
CA THR A 37 -8.16 -6.85 -1.12
C THR A 37 -8.00 -5.93 0.08
N ILE A 38 -8.06 -4.62 -0.14
CA ILE A 38 -8.07 -3.63 0.93
C ILE A 38 -9.52 -3.29 1.24
N GLU A 39 -9.94 -3.49 2.48
CA GLU A 39 -11.33 -3.30 2.90
C GLU A 39 -11.43 -2.32 4.05
N SER A 40 -12.34 -1.36 3.94
CA SER A 40 -12.69 -0.40 5.00
C SER A 40 -14.01 0.29 4.66
N ASP A 41 -14.66 0.86 5.67
CA ASP A 41 -15.76 1.82 5.49
C ASP A 41 -15.24 3.21 5.10
N TRP A 42 -13.95 3.43 5.20
CA TRP A 42 -13.26 4.70 4.90
C TRP A 42 -13.76 5.90 5.72
N SER A 43 -14.48 5.65 6.79
CA SER A 43 -14.79 6.67 7.78
C SER A 43 -13.63 6.85 8.74
N LEU A 44 -13.47 8.06 9.28
CA LEU A 44 -12.42 8.34 10.25
C LEU A 44 -12.52 7.37 11.45
N GLY A 45 -11.42 6.72 11.80
CA GLY A 45 -11.39 5.72 12.86
C GLY A 45 -11.82 4.32 12.47
N SER A 46 -12.32 4.12 11.23
CA SER A 46 -12.71 2.79 10.76
C SER A 46 -11.50 1.90 10.57
N ARG A 47 -11.72 0.60 10.80
CA ARG A 47 -10.68 -0.41 10.57
C ARG A 47 -10.39 -0.57 9.08
N VAL A 48 -9.11 -0.67 8.76
CA VAL A 48 -8.61 -1.06 7.44
C VAL A 48 -8.09 -2.49 7.55
N ARG A 49 -8.49 -3.35 6.63
CA ARG A 49 -8.07 -4.77 6.57
C ARG A 49 -7.45 -5.06 5.22
N VAL A 50 -6.31 -5.75 5.25
CA VAL A 50 -5.68 -6.30 4.05
C VAL A 50 -5.93 -7.80 4.03
N VAL A 51 -6.67 -8.28 3.04
CA VAL A 51 -7.20 -9.63 2.99
C VAL A 51 -6.75 -10.31 1.70
N PHE A 52 -6.32 -11.56 1.78
CA PHE A 52 -5.99 -12.37 0.61
C PHE A 52 -7.08 -13.39 0.33
N ARG A 53 -7.48 -13.48 -0.94
CA ARG A 53 -8.56 -14.35 -1.43
C ARG A 53 -9.90 -14.08 -0.72
N SER A 54 -10.70 -15.07 -0.46
CA SER A 54 -12.08 -14.94 0.01
C SER A 54 -12.27 -14.54 1.48
N GLY A 55 -11.39 -13.72 2.01
CA GLY A 55 -11.65 -13.03 3.29
C GLY A 55 -11.36 -13.81 4.57
N SER A 56 -10.72 -14.97 4.48
CA SER A 56 -10.46 -15.79 5.66
C SER A 56 -9.19 -15.42 6.45
N GLU A 57 -8.22 -14.78 5.80
CA GLU A 57 -6.96 -14.40 6.45
C GLU A 57 -6.72 -12.89 6.34
N VAL A 58 -6.67 -12.23 7.49
CA VAL A 58 -6.22 -10.83 7.58
C VAL A 58 -4.71 -10.84 7.66
N HIS A 59 -4.07 -10.24 6.67
CA HIS A 59 -2.62 -10.19 6.59
C HIS A 59 -2.01 -8.97 7.27
N ASP A 60 -2.67 -7.84 7.12
CA ASP A 60 -2.29 -6.57 7.73
C ASP A 60 -3.57 -5.84 8.12
N TYR A 61 -3.45 -4.89 9.04
CA TYR A 61 -4.58 -4.08 9.43
C TYR A 61 -4.14 -2.69 9.87
N GLY A 62 -5.09 -1.78 9.92
CA GLY A 62 -4.86 -0.42 10.37
C GLY A 62 -6.17 0.29 10.69
N GLU A 63 -6.07 1.59 10.81
CA GLU A 63 -7.18 2.48 11.12
C GLU A 63 -7.11 3.71 10.22
N VAL A 64 -8.25 4.17 9.72
CA VAL A 64 -8.34 5.38 8.89
C VAL A 64 -8.03 6.60 9.76
N LEU A 65 -6.99 7.33 9.40
CA LEU A 65 -6.53 8.54 10.10
C LEU A 65 -7.02 9.82 9.43
N GLU A 66 -7.09 9.83 8.09
CA GLU A 66 -7.60 10.95 7.30
C GLU A 66 -8.30 10.38 6.06
N CYS A 67 -9.41 10.98 5.66
CA CYS A 67 -10.10 10.61 4.43
C CYS A 67 -10.80 11.85 3.82
N GLU A 68 -10.18 12.40 2.78
CA GLU A 68 -10.75 13.44 1.93
C GLU A 68 -10.90 12.84 0.53
N PRO A 69 -12.11 12.47 0.11
CA PRO A 69 -12.34 11.79 -1.17
C PRO A 69 -11.66 12.49 -2.35
N CYS A 70 -11.01 11.68 -3.18
CA CYS A 70 -10.29 12.12 -4.39
C CYS A 70 -9.08 13.04 -4.13
N ARG A 71 -8.67 13.22 -2.89
CA ARG A 71 -7.61 14.16 -2.54
C ARG A 71 -6.57 13.61 -1.57
N ARG A 72 -7.00 13.05 -0.44
CA ARG A 72 -6.09 12.58 0.59
C ARG A 72 -6.66 11.40 1.37
N LEU A 73 -5.85 10.36 1.53
CA LEU A 73 -6.19 9.19 2.31
C LEU A 73 -4.99 8.83 3.17
N SER A 74 -5.20 8.67 4.47
CA SER A 74 -4.14 8.23 5.37
C SER A 74 -4.69 7.17 6.33
N TYR A 75 -3.92 6.09 6.52
CA TYR A 75 -4.26 5.07 7.50
C TYR A 75 -3.01 4.48 8.13
N SER A 76 -3.16 3.96 9.34
CA SER A 76 -2.09 3.24 9.99
C SER A 76 -1.92 1.86 9.38
N TRP A 77 -0.74 1.29 9.52
CA TRP A 77 -0.37 0.02 8.91
C TRP A 77 0.37 -0.85 9.91
N HIS A 78 -0.18 -2.02 10.20
CA HIS A 78 0.46 -3.03 11.03
C HIS A 78 0.59 -4.33 10.25
N VAL A 79 1.82 -4.82 10.11
CA VAL A 79 2.14 -6.02 9.34
C VAL A 79 2.02 -7.25 10.23
N GLU A 80 1.18 -8.21 9.83
CA GLU A 80 0.83 -9.39 10.63
C GLU A 80 1.41 -10.72 10.13
N PHE A 81 1.87 -10.79 8.89
CA PHE A 81 2.18 -12.08 8.27
C PHE A 81 3.44 -12.76 8.82
N HIS A 82 4.29 -12.08 9.57
CA HIS A 82 5.48 -12.66 10.17
C HIS A 82 5.89 -11.96 11.46
N GLU A 83 6.41 -12.71 12.42
CA GLU A 83 6.77 -12.21 13.75
C GLU A 83 7.75 -11.05 13.72
N VAL A 84 8.72 -11.06 12.81
CA VAL A 84 9.74 -10.01 12.71
C VAL A 84 9.12 -8.63 12.47
N PHE A 85 7.97 -8.58 11.78
CA PHE A 85 7.24 -7.33 11.52
C PHE A 85 6.19 -7.03 12.58
N ARG A 86 5.53 -8.06 13.13
CA ARG A 86 4.47 -7.88 14.15
C ARG A 86 4.96 -7.19 15.42
N ARG A 87 6.24 -7.25 15.69
CA ARG A 87 6.84 -6.63 16.87
C ARG A 87 6.90 -5.10 16.78
N GLU A 88 6.87 -4.56 15.56
CA GLU A 88 6.92 -3.13 15.35
C GLU A 88 5.56 -2.49 15.60
N LYS A 89 5.55 -1.27 16.13
CA LYS A 89 4.33 -0.47 16.24
C LYS A 89 3.77 -0.17 14.85
N PRO A 90 2.47 0.13 14.73
CA PRO A 90 1.90 0.54 13.44
C PRO A 90 2.62 1.76 12.86
N SER A 91 2.89 1.71 11.56
CA SER A 91 3.37 2.83 10.76
C SER A 91 2.18 3.54 10.11
N ARG A 92 2.45 4.56 9.30
CA ARG A 92 1.41 5.33 8.62
C ARG A 92 1.70 5.44 7.14
N VAL A 93 0.68 5.18 6.29
CA VAL A 93 0.73 5.46 4.87
C VAL A 93 -0.23 6.60 4.53
N THR A 94 0.20 7.52 3.66
CA THR A 94 -0.59 8.64 3.19
C THR A 94 -0.52 8.72 1.67
N PHE A 95 -1.70 8.80 1.05
CA PHE A 95 -1.85 9.00 -0.39
C PHE A 95 -2.38 10.41 -0.62
N GLU A 96 -1.70 11.18 -1.47
CA GLU A 96 -2.11 12.54 -1.85
C GLU A 96 -2.28 12.59 -3.36
N LEU A 97 -3.46 13.03 -3.81
CA LEU A 97 -3.85 13.13 -5.20
C LEU A 97 -3.95 14.60 -5.60
N GLU A 98 -3.20 15.00 -6.64
CA GLU A 98 -3.23 16.35 -7.17
C GLU A 98 -3.56 16.29 -8.67
N PRO A 99 -4.70 16.87 -9.11
CA PRO A 99 -5.02 16.94 -10.53
C PRO A 99 -3.97 17.74 -11.30
N MET A 100 -3.50 17.20 -12.42
CA MET A 100 -2.49 17.80 -13.27
C MET A 100 -2.94 17.71 -14.74
N GLY A 101 -4.00 18.45 -15.10
CA GLY A 101 -4.57 18.37 -16.46
C GLY A 101 -5.19 16.99 -16.70
N ASN A 102 -4.65 16.26 -17.66
CA ASN A 102 -5.12 14.91 -18.02
C ASN A 102 -4.47 13.80 -17.17
N GLU A 103 -3.69 14.18 -16.17
CA GLU A 103 -3.00 13.26 -15.29
C GLU A 103 -3.30 13.60 -13.83
N VAL A 104 -2.99 12.68 -12.94
CA VAL A 104 -3.00 12.91 -11.50
C VAL A 104 -1.62 12.62 -10.95
N LYS A 105 -1.09 13.56 -10.20
CA LYS A 105 0.12 13.34 -9.41
C LYS A 105 -0.29 12.58 -8.15
N LEU A 106 0.26 11.40 -7.96
CA LEU A 106 0.10 10.60 -6.76
C LEU A 106 1.39 10.64 -5.96
N MET A 107 1.31 11.11 -4.72
CA MET A 107 2.40 11.01 -3.77
C MET A 107 2.02 10.04 -2.66
N VAL A 108 2.86 9.03 -2.46
CA VAL A 108 2.71 8.07 -1.36
C VAL A 108 3.83 8.32 -0.36
N THR A 109 3.44 8.59 0.89
CA THR A 109 4.37 8.75 2.00
C THR A 109 4.09 7.65 3.02
N HIS A 110 5.11 6.89 3.38
CA HIS A 110 5.01 5.90 4.45
C HIS A 110 6.01 6.31 5.53
N ASP A 111 5.52 6.62 6.71
CA ASP A 111 6.29 7.20 7.80
C ASP A 111 5.88 6.62 9.16
N GLN A 112 6.38 7.21 10.24
CA GLN A 112 6.18 6.76 11.62
C GLN A 112 6.75 5.36 11.87
N PHE A 113 7.85 5.04 11.22
CA PHE A 113 8.59 3.81 11.47
C PHE A 113 9.39 3.90 12.77
N GLU A 114 9.61 2.75 13.38
CA GLU A 114 10.59 2.63 14.46
C GLU A 114 12.02 2.83 13.93
N PRO A 115 12.97 3.18 14.79
CA PRO A 115 14.38 3.14 14.41
C PRO A 115 14.76 1.74 13.90
N ASP A 116 15.53 1.68 12.81
CA ASP A 116 15.97 0.43 12.17
C ASP A 116 14.82 -0.50 11.76
N SER A 117 13.70 0.07 11.35
CA SER A 117 12.48 -0.64 11.01
C SER A 117 12.67 -1.63 9.85
N LYS A 118 12.30 -2.89 10.08
CA LYS A 118 12.23 -3.93 9.06
C LYS A 118 11.01 -3.77 8.16
N VAL A 119 9.93 -3.20 8.71
CA VAL A 119 8.74 -2.85 7.93
C VAL A 119 9.09 -1.79 6.89
N ARG A 120 9.84 -0.74 7.27
CA ARG A 120 10.31 0.27 6.31
C ARG A 120 11.07 -0.35 5.15
N ASP A 121 12.00 -1.23 5.43
CA ASP A 121 12.80 -1.89 4.40
C ASP A 121 11.92 -2.73 3.47
N ALA A 122 10.97 -3.48 4.03
CA ALA A 122 10.03 -4.29 3.24
C ALA A 122 9.13 -3.44 2.34
N VAL A 123 8.48 -2.39 2.87
CA VAL A 123 7.57 -1.54 2.08
C VAL A 123 8.33 -0.71 1.05
N SER A 124 9.56 -0.32 1.33
CA SER A 124 10.39 0.42 0.38
C SER A 124 10.71 -0.40 -0.89
N ASN A 125 10.72 -1.71 -0.78
CA ASN A 125 10.86 -2.61 -1.93
C ASN A 125 9.51 -2.97 -2.56
N GLY A 126 8.43 -2.97 -1.79
CA GLY A 126 7.10 -3.35 -2.26
C GLY A 126 6.36 -2.22 -3.00
N TRP A 127 6.37 -1.01 -2.45
CA TRP A 127 5.63 0.13 -3.03
C TRP A 127 5.95 0.40 -4.50
N PRO A 128 7.22 0.43 -4.94
CA PRO A 128 7.50 0.70 -6.36
C PRO A 128 6.85 -0.30 -7.31
N LEU A 129 6.81 -1.58 -6.96
CA LEU A 129 6.15 -2.62 -7.77
C LEU A 129 4.63 -2.44 -7.78
N ILE A 130 4.04 -2.20 -6.61
CA ILE A 130 2.59 -2.01 -6.45
C ILE A 130 2.13 -0.77 -7.23
N LEU A 131 2.84 0.34 -7.09
CA LEU A 131 2.47 1.61 -7.73
C LEU A 131 2.72 1.60 -9.23
N ALA A 132 3.74 0.90 -9.71
CA ALA A 132 3.94 0.68 -11.15
C ALA A 132 2.79 -0.14 -11.73
N SER A 133 2.32 -1.16 -11.00
CA SER A 133 1.19 -1.99 -11.42
C SER A 133 -0.13 -1.21 -11.41
N LEU A 134 -0.35 -0.38 -10.40
CA LEU A 134 -1.50 0.54 -10.33
C LEU A 134 -1.53 1.48 -11.54
N LYS A 135 -0.39 2.11 -11.85
CA LYS A 135 -0.26 2.99 -13.00
C LYS A 135 -0.59 2.25 -14.30
N SER A 136 -0.02 1.07 -14.50
CA SER A 136 -0.29 0.25 -15.68
C SER A 136 -1.76 -0.11 -15.78
N LEU A 137 -2.40 -0.53 -14.69
CA LEU A 137 -3.82 -0.87 -14.67
C LEU A 137 -4.68 0.32 -15.09
N LEU A 138 -4.45 1.50 -14.54
CA LEU A 138 -5.25 2.69 -14.83
C LEU A 138 -5.01 3.23 -16.23
N GLU A 139 -3.80 3.15 -16.75
CA GLU A 139 -3.45 3.69 -18.07
C GLU A 139 -3.75 2.71 -19.23
N THR A 140 -3.64 1.41 -18.99
CA THR A 140 -3.74 0.39 -20.05
C THR A 140 -4.84 -0.65 -19.83
N GLY A 141 -5.46 -0.69 -18.64
CA GLY A 141 -6.41 -1.73 -18.25
C GLY A 141 -5.75 -3.04 -17.82
N ARG A 142 -4.42 -3.10 -17.76
CA ARG A 142 -3.67 -4.32 -17.42
C ARG A 142 -2.67 -4.03 -16.31
N PRO A 143 -2.76 -4.75 -15.16
CA PRO A 143 -1.75 -4.63 -14.10
C PRO A 143 -0.43 -5.30 -14.54
N SER A 144 0.64 -5.01 -13.81
CA SER A 144 1.90 -5.71 -13.97
C SER A 144 1.79 -7.15 -13.46
N LEU A 145 2.40 -8.09 -14.16
CA LEU A 145 2.49 -9.48 -13.72
C LEU A 145 3.40 -9.67 -12.50
N LEU A 146 4.26 -8.68 -12.20
CA LEU A 146 5.15 -8.73 -11.04
C LEU A 146 4.39 -8.66 -9.71
N THR A 147 3.15 -8.17 -9.72
CA THR A 147 2.29 -8.07 -8.54
C THR A 147 1.04 -8.93 -8.64
N SER A 148 1.05 -9.97 -9.48
CA SER A 148 -0.04 -10.93 -9.55
C SER A 148 -0.14 -11.76 -8.25
N ALA A 149 -1.30 -12.34 -8.02
CA ALA A 149 -1.59 -13.06 -6.77
C ALA A 149 -0.61 -14.22 -6.47
N ASP A 150 -0.13 -14.89 -7.50
CA ASP A 150 0.85 -15.98 -7.37
C ASP A 150 2.24 -15.51 -6.91
N LYS A 151 2.51 -14.21 -6.97
CA LYS A 151 3.79 -13.61 -6.55
C LYS A 151 3.83 -13.25 -5.07
N LEU A 152 2.71 -13.28 -4.35
CA LEU A 152 2.65 -12.84 -2.96
C LEU A 152 3.58 -13.64 -2.04
N CYS A 153 3.56 -14.97 -2.17
CA CYS A 153 4.39 -15.84 -1.33
C CYS A 153 5.88 -15.50 -1.49
N GLY A 154 6.35 -15.42 -2.73
CA GLY A 154 7.74 -15.05 -3.02
C GLY A 154 8.12 -13.65 -2.54
N ALA A 155 7.21 -12.68 -2.66
CA ALA A 155 7.42 -11.33 -2.15
C ALA A 155 7.60 -11.31 -0.63
N ARG A 156 6.78 -12.08 0.08
CA ARG A 156 6.86 -12.22 1.54
C ARG A 156 8.15 -12.93 1.97
N GLU A 157 8.53 -14.00 1.28
CA GLU A 157 9.79 -14.70 1.56
C GLU A 157 11.00 -13.78 1.41
N ARG A 158 11.02 -12.94 0.36
CA ARG A 158 12.07 -11.95 0.16
C ARG A 158 12.09 -10.89 1.27
N ALA A 159 10.92 -10.42 1.69
CA ALA A 159 10.81 -9.44 2.78
C ALA A 159 11.32 -10.01 4.11
N ILE A 160 10.96 -11.26 4.41
CA ILE A 160 11.43 -11.96 5.61
C ILE A 160 12.95 -12.16 5.56
N ALA A 161 13.47 -12.64 4.43
CA ALA A 161 14.91 -12.86 4.25
C ALA A 161 15.70 -11.56 4.43
N LEU A 162 15.21 -10.45 3.88
CA LEU A 162 15.83 -9.13 4.06
C LEU A 162 15.84 -8.72 5.53
N ALA A 163 14.75 -8.92 6.25
CA ALA A 163 14.61 -8.59 7.66
C ALA A 163 15.52 -9.43 8.56
N GLU A 164 15.66 -10.72 8.29
CA GLU A 164 16.47 -11.64 9.07
C GLU A 164 17.98 -11.51 8.81
N ASN A 165 18.36 -11.12 7.59
CA ASN A 165 19.78 -10.97 7.20
C ASN A 165 20.34 -9.58 7.52
N ALA A 166 19.51 -8.60 7.84
CA ALA A 166 19.91 -7.26 8.24
C ALA A 166 20.16 -7.18 9.75
N ALA A 167 21.08 -7.98 10.24
CA ALA A 167 21.46 -7.96 11.65
C ALA A 167 22.69 -7.07 11.86
#